data_ab4fb64ceabc9823fb79dd36ee654b62
#
_entry.id   ab4fb64ceabc9823fb79dd36ee654b62
#
_cell.length_a   1.000
_cell.length_b   1.000
_cell.length_c   1.000
_cell.angle_alpha   90.00
_cell.angle_beta   90.00
_cell.angle_gamma   90.00
#
_symmetry.space_group_name_H-M   'P 1'
#
loop_
_entity.id
_entity.type
_entity.pdbx_description
1 polymer ?
#
loop_
_entity_poly.entity_id
_entity_poly.type
_entity_poly.pdbx_seq_one_letter_code
_entity_poly.pdbx_strand_id
1 'polypeptide(L)'
;MNAIYLTVPGRIATRPDRLESKNGTGARFRVATTERWFDRTAAVWNDAEPVYLTVVCWRQLAENVLLSLRVGDPVIVHGKLVNSSFERDGRVERRLEISAGAIGPDLRWSTAVVTRNKSAAASAPTGVGTPPGAAMGAPGEQPAPDSGAGAGAEADRGVNAMAG
;
A
#
# COMPACT_ATOMS: atom_id res chain seq x y z
N MET A 1 27.37 -8.07 1.65
CA MET A 1 27.13 -6.87 0.82
C MET A 1 25.82 -6.22 1.29
N ASN A 2 25.86 -4.96 1.67
CA ASN A 2 24.68 -4.26 2.16
C ASN A 2 23.98 -3.55 0.99
N ALA A 3 22.68 -3.79 0.82
CA ALA A 3 21.86 -3.13 -0.17
C ALA A 3 21.16 -1.93 0.48
N ILE A 4 21.09 -0.80 -0.22
CA ILE A 4 20.34 0.36 0.25
C ILE A 4 18.91 0.23 -0.25
N TYR A 5 17.95 0.19 0.66
CA TYR A 5 16.53 0.26 0.36
C TYR A 5 15.98 1.61 0.78
N LEU A 6 15.08 2.14 -0.02
CA LEU A 6 14.43 3.41 0.25
C LEU A 6 12.96 3.36 -0.14
N THR A 7 12.19 4.24 0.49
CA THR A 7 10.79 4.48 0.15
C THR A 7 10.64 5.96 -0.20
N VAL A 8 10.13 6.23 -1.38
CA VAL A 8 9.99 7.59 -1.91
C VAL A 8 8.54 7.86 -2.24
N PRO A 9 7.88 8.77 -1.52
CA PRO A 9 6.63 9.37 -1.96
C PRO A 9 6.92 10.45 -3.01
N GLY A 10 6.07 10.57 -4.01
CA GLY A 10 6.25 11.57 -5.05
C GLY A 10 5.16 11.53 -6.11
N ARG A 11 5.39 12.22 -7.22
CA ARG A 11 4.50 12.20 -8.37
C ARG A 11 5.22 11.69 -9.60
N ILE A 12 4.51 10.97 -10.44
CA ILE A 12 5.05 10.50 -11.72
C ILE A 12 5.32 11.71 -12.62
N ALA A 13 6.60 11.92 -12.93
CA ALA A 13 7.07 13.07 -13.71
C ALA A 13 7.15 12.78 -15.22
N THR A 14 7.36 11.52 -15.60
CA THR A 14 7.38 11.12 -17.02
C THR A 14 6.45 9.92 -17.20
N ARG A 15 5.87 9.81 -18.40
CA ARG A 15 5.08 8.63 -18.76
C ARG A 15 5.92 7.37 -18.53
N PRO A 16 5.34 6.31 -17.93
CA PRO A 16 6.01 5.03 -17.85
C PRO A 16 6.25 4.46 -19.26
N ASP A 17 7.52 4.23 -19.58
CA ASP A 17 7.95 3.65 -20.85
C ASP A 17 8.19 2.15 -20.67
N ARG A 18 7.75 1.38 -21.66
CA ARG A 18 7.96 -0.06 -21.70
C ARG A 18 9.41 -0.38 -22.02
N LEU A 19 9.99 -1.27 -21.27
CA LEU A 19 11.31 -1.84 -21.53
C LEU A 19 11.16 -3.32 -21.90
N GLU A 20 11.88 -3.74 -22.91
CA GLU A 20 12.00 -5.15 -23.29
C GLU A 20 13.38 -5.66 -22.89
N SER A 21 13.43 -6.78 -22.18
CA SER A 21 14.66 -7.42 -21.75
C SER A 21 14.51 -8.95 -21.82
N LYS A 22 15.64 -9.64 -21.85
CA LYS A 22 15.69 -11.11 -21.72
C LYS A 22 15.01 -11.61 -20.43
N ASN A 23 14.88 -10.74 -19.43
CA ASN A 23 14.23 -11.02 -18.14
C ASN A 23 12.72 -10.71 -18.12
N GLY A 24 12.15 -10.36 -19.26
CA GLY A 24 10.74 -10.02 -19.43
C GLY A 24 10.48 -8.51 -19.57
N THR A 25 9.21 -8.16 -19.54
CA THR A 25 8.75 -6.77 -19.63
C THR A 25 9.19 -5.97 -18.42
N GLY A 26 9.73 -4.77 -18.67
CA GLY A 26 10.04 -3.76 -17.67
C GLY A 26 9.24 -2.48 -17.90
N ALA A 27 9.26 -1.60 -16.92
CA ALA A 27 8.80 -0.23 -17.07
C ALA A 27 9.80 0.72 -16.42
N ARG A 28 10.00 1.87 -17.07
CA ARG A 28 10.89 2.93 -16.61
C ARG A 28 10.17 4.26 -16.64
N PHE A 29 10.31 5.03 -15.58
CA PHE A 29 9.75 6.37 -15.46
C PHE A 29 10.50 7.19 -14.42
N ARG A 30 10.22 8.48 -14.34
CA ARG A 30 10.77 9.35 -13.31
C ARG A 30 9.70 9.74 -12.31
N VAL A 31 10.09 9.81 -11.04
CA VAL A 31 9.29 10.33 -9.94
C VAL A 31 9.92 11.64 -9.49
N ALA A 32 9.11 12.68 -9.37
CA ALA A 32 9.46 13.93 -8.74
C ALA A 32 9.04 13.90 -7.28
N THR A 33 9.96 14.21 -6.39
CA THR A 33 9.68 14.43 -4.98
C THR A 33 10.14 15.83 -4.60
N THR A 34 9.31 16.57 -3.88
CA THR A 34 9.59 17.93 -3.44
C THR A 34 9.42 17.99 -1.94
N GLU A 35 10.46 18.42 -1.26
CA GLU A 35 10.37 18.71 0.16
C GLU A 35 9.67 20.05 0.35
N ARG A 36 8.76 20.08 1.32
CA ARG A 36 8.06 21.31 1.69
C ARG A 36 8.37 21.65 3.12
N TRP A 37 8.88 22.85 3.37
CA TRP A 37 9.25 23.30 4.69
C TRP A 37 8.57 24.64 5.02
N PHE A 38 8.27 24.82 6.32
CA PHE A 38 7.65 26.04 6.81
C PHE A 38 8.71 27.00 7.36
N ASP A 39 8.79 28.18 6.75
CA ASP A 39 9.60 29.27 7.28
C ASP A 39 8.85 29.96 8.43
N ARG A 40 9.34 29.74 9.64
CA ARG A 40 8.70 30.31 10.85
C ARG A 40 8.88 31.83 10.93
N THR A 41 9.91 32.39 10.30
CA THR A 41 10.19 33.84 10.35
C THR A 41 9.27 34.59 9.40
N ALA A 42 9.10 34.08 8.20
CA ALA A 42 8.23 34.65 7.16
C ALA A 42 6.77 34.15 7.24
N ALA A 43 6.50 33.14 8.08
CA ALA A 43 5.21 32.48 8.21
C ALA A 43 4.67 31.93 6.87
N VAL A 44 5.55 31.45 5.99
CA VAL A 44 5.19 30.91 4.67
C VAL A 44 5.74 29.51 4.48
N TRP A 45 5.02 28.75 3.65
CA TRP A 45 5.50 27.46 3.16
C TRP A 45 6.34 27.65 1.91
N ASN A 46 7.53 27.06 1.92
CA ASN A 46 8.44 27.05 0.79
C ASN A 46 8.56 25.62 0.26
N ASP A 47 8.59 25.50 -1.05
CA ASP A 47 8.88 24.23 -1.74
C ASP A 47 10.38 24.25 -2.11
N ALA A 48 11.08 23.17 -1.77
CA ALA A 48 12.44 22.96 -2.23
C ALA A 48 12.47 22.63 -3.72
N GLU A 49 13.65 22.69 -4.33
CA GLU A 49 13.83 22.24 -5.70
C GLU A 49 13.45 20.74 -5.82
N PRO A 50 12.63 20.37 -6.81
CA PRO A 50 12.21 18.99 -6.97
C PRO A 50 13.38 18.07 -7.31
N VAL A 51 13.48 16.96 -6.60
CA VAL A 51 14.41 15.88 -6.90
C VAL A 51 13.75 14.86 -7.81
N TYR A 52 14.41 14.52 -8.91
CA TYR A 52 13.91 13.55 -9.88
C TYR A 52 14.67 12.24 -9.77
N LEU A 53 13.96 11.17 -9.46
CA LEU A 53 14.51 9.83 -9.35
C LEU A 53 14.01 8.95 -10.49
N THR A 54 14.91 8.20 -11.11
CA THR A 54 14.55 7.20 -12.11
C THR A 54 14.14 5.91 -11.40
N VAL A 55 12.99 5.39 -11.78
CA VAL A 55 12.41 4.15 -11.25
C VAL A 55 12.35 3.12 -12.37
N VAL A 56 12.78 1.91 -12.08
CA VAL A 56 12.70 0.76 -12.98
C VAL A 56 12.03 -0.39 -12.23
N CYS A 57 11.06 -1.02 -12.84
CA CYS A 57 10.40 -2.20 -12.32
C CYS A 57 10.23 -3.27 -13.41
N TRP A 58 9.98 -4.52 -13.01
CA TRP A 58 10.00 -5.68 -13.92
C TRP A 58 8.80 -6.58 -13.74
N ARG A 59 8.52 -7.38 -14.79
CA ARG A 59 7.50 -8.44 -14.80
C ARG A 59 6.10 -7.87 -14.49
N GLN A 60 5.32 -8.56 -13.67
CA GLN A 60 3.95 -8.21 -13.36
C GLN A 60 3.79 -6.79 -12.78
N LEU A 61 4.77 -6.33 -11.97
CA LEU A 61 4.75 -4.97 -11.44
C LEU A 61 4.84 -3.94 -12.57
N ALA A 62 5.70 -4.19 -13.57
CA ALA A 62 5.83 -3.29 -14.72
C ALA A 62 4.55 -3.25 -15.57
N GLU A 63 3.93 -4.39 -15.81
CA GLU A 63 2.67 -4.46 -16.55
C GLU A 63 1.56 -3.68 -15.83
N ASN A 64 1.45 -3.86 -14.51
CA ASN A 64 0.47 -3.14 -13.71
C ASN A 64 0.73 -1.63 -13.71
N VAL A 65 1.99 -1.20 -13.62
CA VAL A 65 2.37 0.22 -13.70
C VAL A 65 1.98 0.83 -15.05
N LEU A 66 2.29 0.15 -16.17
CA LEU A 66 1.96 0.62 -17.51
C LEU A 66 0.44 0.76 -17.73
N LEU A 67 -0.36 -0.10 -17.10
CA LEU A 67 -1.82 -0.07 -17.19
C LEU A 67 -2.44 0.99 -16.29
N SER A 68 -1.91 1.16 -15.07
CA SER A 68 -2.59 1.86 -13.99
C SER A 68 -2.13 3.29 -13.77
N LEU A 69 -0.85 3.59 -14.04
CA LEU A 69 -0.26 4.86 -13.62
C LEU A 69 -0.03 5.82 -14.79
N ARG A 70 -0.24 7.11 -14.53
CA ARG A 70 -0.09 8.22 -15.48
C ARG A 70 0.78 9.33 -14.91
N VAL A 71 1.24 10.23 -15.77
CA VAL A 71 1.96 11.45 -15.36
C VAL A 71 1.07 12.27 -14.43
N GLY A 72 1.66 12.74 -13.33
CA GLY A 72 0.98 13.51 -12.30
C GLY A 72 0.44 12.67 -11.14
N ASP A 73 0.28 11.36 -11.31
CA ASP A 73 -0.25 10.50 -10.26
C ASP A 73 0.65 10.49 -9.02
N PRO A 74 0.07 10.67 -7.82
CA PRO A 74 0.79 10.54 -6.58
C PRO A 74 1.07 9.07 -6.28
N VAL A 75 2.34 8.74 -6.04
CA VAL A 75 2.80 7.36 -5.84
C VAL A 75 3.74 7.24 -4.66
N ILE A 76 3.79 6.04 -4.09
CA ILE A 76 4.81 5.60 -3.16
C ILE A 76 5.60 4.49 -3.86
N VAL A 77 6.90 4.67 -3.95
CA VAL A 77 7.83 3.70 -4.55
C VAL A 77 8.73 3.15 -3.47
N HIS A 78 8.79 1.84 -3.33
CA HIS A 78 9.73 1.14 -2.47
C HIS A 78 10.65 0.26 -3.31
N GLY A 79 11.95 0.36 -3.08
CA GLY A 79 12.91 -0.42 -3.84
C GLY A 79 14.35 -0.26 -3.40
N LYS A 80 15.21 -0.95 -4.12
CA LYS A 80 16.66 -0.93 -3.93
C LYS A 80 17.28 0.18 -4.77
N LEU A 81 18.13 0.99 -4.16
CA LEU A 81 18.96 1.95 -4.88
C LEU A 81 20.09 1.21 -5.60
N VAL A 82 20.18 1.36 -6.90
CA VAL A 82 21.18 0.73 -7.74
C VAL A 82 21.92 1.77 -8.57
N ASN A 83 23.19 1.53 -8.80
CA ASN A 83 23.98 2.33 -9.73
C ASN A 83 23.89 1.67 -11.10
N SER A 84 23.20 2.31 -12.03
CA SER A 84 23.09 1.89 -13.42
C SER A 84 24.15 2.60 -14.25
N SER A 85 24.96 1.86 -14.94
CA SER A 85 25.94 2.40 -15.89
C SER A 85 25.49 2.11 -17.31
N PHE A 86 25.52 3.11 -18.15
CA PHE A 86 25.27 2.96 -19.58
C PHE A 86 26.31 3.77 -20.37
N GLU A 87 26.67 3.24 -21.51
CA GLU A 87 27.58 3.90 -22.42
C GLU A 87 26.79 4.80 -23.38
N ARG A 88 27.19 6.07 -23.42
CA ARG A 88 26.65 7.04 -24.36
C ARG A 88 27.81 7.83 -24.96
N ASP A 89 27.87 7.87 -26.29
CA ASP A 89 28.91 8.59 -27.05
C ASP A 89 30.33 8.26 -26.60
N GLY A 90 30.61 6.95 -26.31
CA GLY A 90 31.92 6.49 -25.84
C GLY A 90 32.26 6.86 -24.40
N ARG A 91 31.30 7.41 -23.64
CA ARG A 91 31.45 7.75 -22.21
C ARG A 91 30.53 6.88 -21.35
N VAL A 92 31.07 6.37 -20.25
CA VAL A 92 30.28 5.63 -19.27
C VAL A 92 29.62 6.65 -18.34
N GLU A 93 28.31 6.80 -18.48
CA GLU A 93 27.48 7.57 -17.56
C GLU A 93 26.96 6.64 -16.45
N ARG A 94 27.04 7.11 -15.22
CA ARG A 94 26.49 6.43 -14.04
C ARG A 94 25.28 7.19 -13.55
N ARG A 95 24.18 6.47 -13.32
CA ARG A 95 22.95 7.03 -12.76
C ARG A 95 22.47 6.19 -11.61
N LEU A 96 22.01 6.86 -10.57
CA LEU A 96 21.28 6.21 -9.49
C LEU A 96 19.85 5.98 -9.94
N GLU A 97 19.41 4.73 -9.86
CA GLU A 97 18.06 4.29 -10.20
C GLU A 97 17.47 3.50 -9.05
N ILE A 98 16.15 3.54 -8.91
CA ILE A 98 15.43 2.70 -7.95
C ILE A 98 14.96 1.46 -8.69
N SER A 99 15.51 0.31 -8.35
CA SER A 99 14.95 -0.98 -8.76
C SER A 99 13.77 -1.27 -7.83
N ALA A 100 12.57 -0.96 -8.29
CA ALA A 100 11.38 -1.02 -7.46
C ALA A 100 10.88 -2.45 -7.27
N GLY A 101 10.60 -2.78 -6.01
CA GLY A 101 9.94 -4.02 -5.59
C GLY A 101 8.45 -3.84 -5.31
N ALA A 102 8.03 -2.60 -4.96
CA ALA A 102 6.65 -2.24 -4.77
C ALA A 102 6.38 -0.80 -5.22
N ILE A 103 5.23 -0.59 -5.85
CA ILE A 103 4.74 0.71 -6.28
C ILE A 103 3.24 0.73 -6.08
N GLY A 104 2.73 1.82 -5.51
CA GLY A 104 1.30 1.99 -5.32
C GLY A 104 0.91 3.46 -5.34
N PRO A 105 -0.39 3.77 -5.51
CA PRO A 105 -0.90 5.12 -5.36
C PRO A 105 -0.74 5.61 -3.92
N ASP A 106 -0.39 6.89 -3.75
CA ASP A 106 -0.38 7.53 -2.45
C ASP A 106 -1.81 7.99 -2.10
N LEU A 107 -2.46 7.25 -1.22
CA LEU A 107 -3.85 7.48 -0.84
C LEU A 107 -4.07 8.75 -0.01
N ARG A 108 -3.03 9.46 0.38
CA ARG A 108 -3.17 10.81 0.96
C ARG A 108 -3.70 11.83 -0.05
N TRP A 109 -3.45 11.56 -1.35
CA TRP A 109 -3.72 12.49 -2.43
C TRP A 109 -4.61 11.92 -3.54
N SER A 110 -5.00 10.65 -3.44
CA SER A 110 -5.82 9.95 -4.43
C SER A 110 -6.66 8.85 -3.80
N THR A 111 -7.65 8.39 -4.53
CA THR A 111 -8.39 7.15 -4.22
C THR A 111 -8.02 6.08 -5.23
N ALA A 112 -8.11 4.81 -4.86
CA ALA A 112 -7.80 3.70 -5.74
C ALA A 112 -8.84 2.59 -5.64
N VAL A 113 -9.17 2.01 -6.79
CA VAL A 113 -9.97 0.77 -6.88
C VAL A 113 -9.01 -0.37 -7.20
N VAL A 114 -9.03 -1.40 -6.36
CA VAL A 114 -8.12 -2.54 -6.51
C VAL A 114 -8.77 -3.63 -7.35
N THR A 115 -8.13 -3.94 -8.47
CA THR A 115 -8.45 -5.12 -9.28
C THR A 115 -7.36 -6.16 -9.10
N ARG A 116 -7.74 -7.34 -8.62
CA ARG A 116 -6.78 -8.42 -8.43
C ARG A 116 -6.41 -9.04 -9.77
N ASN A 117 -5.10 -9.19 -10.02
CA ASN A 117 -4.64 -10.01 -11.12
C ASN A 117 -5.13 -11.45 -10.88
N LYS A 118 -5.64 -12.11 -11.92
CA LYS A 118 -5.90 -13.55 -11.83
C LYS A 118 -4.55 -14.22 -11.60
N SER A 119 -4.29 -14.64 -10.37
CA SER A 119 -3.14 -15.49 -10.06
C SER A 119 -3.29 -16.75 -10.92
N ALA A 120 -2.28 -17.05 -11.72
CA ALA A 120 -2.12 -18.41 -12.23
C ALA A 120 -2.08 -19.31 -10.99
N ALA A 121 -3.16 -20.04 -10.78
CA ALA A 121 -3.42 -21.04 -9.76
C ALA A 121 -2.38 -21.09 -8.62
N ALA A 122 -2.57 -20.31 -7.59
CA ALA A 122 -2.12 -20.72 -6.26
C ALA A 122 -2.99 -21.95 -5.93
N SER A 123 -2.42 -23.12 -5.99
CA SER A 123 -2.93 -24.36 -5.43
C SER A 123 -3.32 -24.02 -3.99
N ALA A 124 -4.61 -23.88 -3.73
CA ALA A 124 -5.12 -23.81 -2.39
C ALA A 124 -4.67 -25.10 -1.67
N PRO A 125 -4.09 -25.03 -0.49
CA PRO A 125 -4.00 -26.22 0.32
C PRO A 125 -5.44 -26.54 0.76
N THR A 126 -6.07 -27.46 0.05
CA THR A 126 -7.25 -28.16 0.50
C THR A 126 -6.82 -29.01 1.68
N GLY A 127 -7.14 -28.59 2.87
CA GLY A 127 -6.73 -29.29 4.07
C GLY A 127 -7.32 -28.71 5.32
N VAL A 128 -8.64 -28.45 5.35
CA VAL A 128 -9.37 -28.50 6.60
C VAL A 128 -9.95 -29.89 6.70
N GLY A 129 -9.18 -30.77 7.31
CA GLY A 129 -9.67 -32.07 7.73
C GLY A 129 -10.79 -31.88 8.74
N THR A 130 -11.98 -32.25 8.34
CA THR A 130 -13.10 -32.53 9.22
C THR A 130 -12.69 -33.71 10.14
N PRO A 131 -12.72 -33.59 11.45
CA PRO A 131 -12.56 -34.78 12.30
C PRO A 131 -13.78 -35.67 12.14
N PRO A 132 -13.60 -36.98 11.92
CA PRO A 132 -14.72 -37.91 11.88
C PRO A 132 -15.16 -38.29 13.32
N GLY A 133 -16.44 -38.19 13.54
CA GLY A 133 -17.13 -39.13 14.42
C GLY A 133 -17.34 -38.68 15.86
N ALA A 134 -18.57 -38.35 16.18
CA ALA A 134 -19.26 -38.97 17.27
C ALA A 134 -20.75 -38.96 16.98
N ALA A 135 -21.23 -40.12 16.63
CA ALA A 135 -22.65 -40.41 16.52
C ALA A 135 -23.25 -40.67 17.90
N MET A 136 -24.56 -40.45 17.98
CA MET A 136 -25.56 -41.04 18.88
C MET A 136 -25.83 -40.33 20.22
N GLY A 137 -27.10 -39.95 20.33
CA GLY A 137 -27.82 -39.82 21.57
C GLY A 137 -28.92 -38.76 21.58
N ALA A 138 -30.06 -39.08 21.09
CA ALA A 138 -31.32 -38.51 21.52
C ALA A 138 -32.10 -39.57 22.33
N PRO A 139 -33.23 -39.31 23.00
CA PRO A 139 -33.94 -38.10 23.38
C PRO A 139 -34.32 -38.07 24.87
N GLY A 140 -34.85 -36.99 25.39
CA GLY A 140 -35.53 -37.01 26.67
C GLY A 140 -35.77 -35.64 27.27
N GLU A 141 -36.96 -35.13 27.06
CA GLU A 141 -37.91 -34.65 28.07
C GLU A 141 -37.69 -33.28 28.73
N GLN A 142 -38.60 -32.41 28.41
CA GLN A 142 -38.99 -31.19 29.16
C GLN A 142 -39.66 -31.56 30.53
N PRO A 143 -39.66 -30.74 31.61
CA PRO A 143 -40.62 -29.63 31.66
C PRO A 143 -40.13 -28.32 32.34
N ALA A 144 -40.76 -27.24 31.99
CA ALA A 144 -40.92 -26.02 32.77
C ALA A 144 -42.09 -26.24 33.80
N PRO A 145 -42.47 -25.25 34.65
CA PRO A 145 -42.02 -23.89 34.97
C PRO A 145 -41.87 -23.63 36.46
N ASP A 146 -41.41 -22.46 36.92
CA ASP A 146 -42.13 -21.68 37.92
C ASP A 146 -41.49 -20.33 38.24
N SER A 147 -42.37 -19.41 38.46
CA SER A 147 -42.51 -18.11 38.97
C SER A 147 -41.60 -17.60 40.07
N GLY A 148 -41.39 -16.25 40.08
CA GLY A 148 -41.01 -15.49 41.27
C GLY A 148 -40.32 -14.19 40.90
N ALA A 149 -40.95 -13.09 40.64
CA ALA A 149 -41.50 -11.98 41.42
C ALA A 149 -40.47 -11.31 42.38
N GLY A 150 -40.35 -9.97 42.19
CA GLY A 150 -39.78 -9.03 43.17
C GLY A 150 -38.90 -7.97 42.49
N ALA A 151 -39.32 -6.82 42.07
CA ALA A 151 -39.81 -5.61 42.74
C ALA A 151 -38.70 -4.83 43.49
N GLY A 152 -38.61 -3.54 43.15
CA GLY A 152 -37.96 -2.46 43.90
C GLY A 152 -37.00 -1.65 43.01
N ALA A 153 -37.41 -0.55 42.40
CA ALA A 153 -37.65 0.81 42.93
C ALA A 153 -36.31 1.46 43.37
N GLU A 154 -36.02 2.51 42.79
CA GLU A 154 -36.15 3.97 42.94
C GLU A 154 -34.82 4.65 42.81
N ALA A 155 -34.70 5.58 41.90
CA ALA A 155 -34.58 7.04 41.98
C ALA A 155 -33.34 7.58 42.66
N ASP A 156 -32.58 8.44 42.01
CA ASP A 156 -32.61 9.90 42.25
C ASP A 156 -31.51 10.61 41.43
N ARG A 157 -31.92 11.58 40.69
CA ARG A 157 -31.53 12.96 40.47
C ARG A 157 -30.09 13.39 40.80
N GLY A 158 -29.54 14.12 39.87
CA GLY A 158 -28.44 15.04 40.13
C GLY A 158 -28.00 15.83 38.93
N VAL A 159 -28.73 16.85 38.58
CA VAL A 159 -28.34 17.99 37.72
C VAL A 159 -27.14 18.73 38.32
N ASN A 160 -26.20 19.18 37.52
CA ASN A 160 -25.71 20.57 37.51
C ASN A 160 -24.77 20.82 36.33
N ALA A 161 -25.03 21.68 35.63
CA ALA A 161 -24.82 22.84 34.84
C ALA A 161 -23.62 23.69 35.28
N MET A 162 -23.14 24.44 34.26
CA MET A 162 -22.35 25.69 34.21
C MET A 162 -20.82 25.55 34.19
N ALA A 163 -20.28 25.92 33.10
CA ALA A 163 -19.80 27.23 32.65
C ALA A 163 -18.40 27.60 33.17
N GLY A 164 -17.54 27.94 32.22
CA GLY A 164 -16.21 28.51 32.37
C GLY A 164 -15.49 28.46 31.01
#